data_0c70bc4abd10f17672904c7393571c70
#
_entry.id   0c70bc4abd10f17672904c7393571c70
#
_cell.length_a   1.000
_cell.length_b   1.000
_cell.length_c   1.000
_cell.angle_alpha   90.00
_cell.angle_beta   90.00
_cell.angle_gamma   90.00
#
_symmetry.space_group_name_H-M   'P 1'
#
loop_
_entity.id
_entity.type
_entity.pdbx_description
1 polymer ?
#
loop_
_entity_poly.entity_id
_entity_poly.type
_entity_poly.pdbx_seq_one_letter_code
_entity_poly.pdbx_strand_id
1 'polypeptide(L)'
;MMKMMQFNLIFITRCRFIQRQFCSSSFNREASVSLVQGASRGIGLEFVKQLLGRDQKGHVLATCRNPDQSTGLQDLKNQYSDRLKLLKVDVTDEDTIEAAATSVSETYGYLNLLLNTSGILSIPNLLQPETTLTKVQKHALLLAYEVNAVGPLLMMKHMWPLLKSGGKIGTTRDAAVVANLSARVGSIGDNNLGGWHSYRASKTALNQLTKTASVEFARKKDPIICLLLHPGTVDTDLSQPFQRNVPKDKQFTKEFSVNKLLSIIDGAKIHDNGKFFAWDGQEIPW
;
A
#
# COMPACT_ATOMS: atom_id res chain seq x y z
N MET A 1 75.66 7.18 7.70
CA MET A 1 75.73 6.10 6.69
C MET A 1 74.49 5.24 6.85
N MET A 2 73.41 5.51 6.07
CA MET A 2 72.43 4.49 5.72
C MET A 2 71.46 5.13 4.71
N LYS A 3 71.31 4.48 3.61
CA LYS A 3 70.58 4.94 2.42
C LYS A 3 69.08 4.95 2.64
N MET A 4 68.45 6.08 2.31
CA MET A 4 67.02 6.18 2.02
C MET A 4 66.70 5.43 0.73
N MET A 5 65.74 4.52 0.78
CA MET A 5 65.10 3.99 -0.40
C MET A 5 63.69 4.54 -0.45
N GLN A 6 63.45 5.40 -1.46
CA GLN A 6 62.15 5.83 -1.89
C GLN A 6 61.39 4.68 -2.57
N PHE A 7 60.13 4.44 -2.17
CA PHE A 7 59.18 3.72 -2.99
C PHE A 7 57.99 4.64 -3.31
N ASN A 8 58.03 5.16 -4.53
CA ASN A 8 56.87 5.74 -5.18
C ASN A 8 55.97 4.62 -5.65
N LEU A 9 54.75 4.57 -5.22
CA LEU A 9 53.70 3.79 -5.86
C LEU A 9 52.50 4.68 -6.16
N ILE A 10 52.47 5.13 -7.42
CA ILE A 10 51.33 5.82 -8.02
C ILE A 10 50.31 4.76 -8.39
N PHE A 11 49.21 4.67 -7.67
CA PHE A 11 47.99 4.00 -8.13
C PHE A 11 46.97 5.03 -8.53
N ILE A 12 46.99 5.42 -9.80
CA ILE A 12 45.89 6.16 -10.42
C ILE A 12 44.82 5.14 -10.81
N THR A 13 43.84 4.98 -9.94
CA THR A 13 42.62 4.23 -10.29
C THR A 13 41.71 5.16 -11.07
N ARG A 14 41.69 5.02 -12.39
CA ARG A 14 40.70 5.65 -13.28
C ARG A 14 39.33 5.09 -12.95
N CYS A 15 38.55 5.79 -12.13
CA CYS A 15 37.12 5.62 -12.07
C CYS A 15 36.50 6.08 -13.38
N ARG A 16 36.24 5.15 -14.30
CA ARG A 16 35.41 5.42 -15.47
C ARG A 16 33.97 5.59 -14.97
N PHE A 17 33.53 6.82 -14.85
CA PHE A 17 32.12 7.19 -14.82
C PHE A 17 31.50 6.71 -16.14
N ILE A 18 30.85 5.55 -16.12
CA ILE A 18 29.95 5.15 -17.19
C ILE A 18 28.72 6.04 -17.03
N GLN A 19 28.71 7.14 -17.76
CA GLN A 19 27.49 7.93 -17.99
C GLN A 19 26.55 7.03 -18.81
N ARG A 20 25.70 6.27 -18.12
CA ARG A 20 24.55 5.64 -18.76
C ARG A 20 23.68 6.77 -19.28
N GLN A 21 23.71 6.99 -20.59
CA GLN A 21 22.68 7.75 -21.28
C GLN A 21 21.35 7.07 -20.97
N PHE A 22 20.60 7.65 -20.01
CA PHE A 22 19.19 7.34 -19.83
C PHE A 22 18.52 7.71 -21.14
N CYS A 23 18.13 6.72 -21.92
CA CYS A 23 17.14 6.88 -22.97
C CYS A 23 15.83 7.20 -22.23
N SER A 24 15.62 8.48 -21.93
CA SER A 24 14.35 8.97 -21.42
C SER A 24 13.36 8.86 -22.59
N SER A 25 12.64 7.74 -22.67
CA SER A 25 11.31 7.80 -23.22
C SER A 25 10.63 8.94 -22.45
N SER A 26 10.18 9.97 -23.18
CA SER A 26 9.56 11.17 -22.60
C SER A 26 8.25 10.77 -21.93
N PHE A 27 8.36 10.18 -20.71
CA PHE A 27 7.19 9.93 -19.88
C PHE A 27 6.61 11.30 -19.52
N ASN A 28 5.34 11.50 -19.87
CA ASN A 28 4.66 12.76 -19.60
C ASN A 28 4.49 12.91 -18.08
N ARG A 29 5.33 13.71 -17.42
CA ARG A 29 5.25 14.02 -15.98
C ARG A 29 3.94 14.72 -15.56
N GLU A 30 3.02 14.93 -16.49
CA GLU A 30 1.70 15.49 -16.21
C GLU A 30 0.66 14.43 -15.80
N ALA A 31 0.97 13.14 -15.87
CA ALA A 31 0.06 12.06 -15.50
C ALA A 31 0.19 11.65 -14.03
N SER A 32 -0.90 11.30 -13.38
CA SER A 32 -0.87 10.72 -12.04
C SER A 32 -0.33 9.28 -12.08
N VAL A 33 0.39 8.86 -11.03
CA VAL A 33 0.88 7.48 -10.87
C VAL A 33 0.38 6.92 -9.54
N SER A 34 -0.40 5.84 -9.62
CA SER A 34 -0.99 5.17 -8.47
C SER A 34 -0.52 3.72 -8.39
N LEU A 35 -0.18 3.25 -7.19
CA LEU A 35 0.16 1.85 -6.95
C LEU A 35 -0.86 1.22 -6.00
N VAL A 36 -1.46 0.09 -6.43
CA VAL A 36 -2.40 -0.71 -5.65
C VAL A 36 -1.74 -2.04 -5.29
N GLN A 37 -1.40 -2.22 -4.03
CA GLN A 37 -0.87 -3.46 -3.50
C GLN A 37 -2.03 -4.35 -3.04
N GLY A 38 -2.03 -5.65 -3.44
CA GLY A 38 -3.12 -6.59 -3.17
C GLY A 38 -4.26 -6.52 -4.20
N ALA A 39 -3.93 -6.22 -5.46
CA ALA A 39 -4.87 -5.87 -6.52
C ALA A 39 -5.55 -7.05 -7.23
N SER A 40 -5.21 -8.30 -6.92
CA SER A 40 -5.68 -9.46 -7.72
C SER A 40 -7.18 -9.71 -7.67
N ARG A 41 -7.87 -9.24 -6.63
CA ARG A 41 -9.31 -9.45 -6.40
C ARG A 41 -9.89 -8.46 -5.39
N GLY A 42 -11.20 -8.55 -5.17
CA GLY A 42 -11.89 -7.82 -4.11
C GLY A 42 -11.76 -6.30 -4.23
N ILE A 43 -11.54 -5.63 -3.09
CA ILE A 43 -11.41 -4.18 -3.00
C ILE A 43 -10.21 -3.67 -3.81
N GLY A 44 -9.07 -4.40 -3.78
CA GLY A 44 -7.87 -3.99 -4.52
C GLY A 44 -8.08 -3.96 -6.03
N LEU A 45 -8.73 -4.98 -6.60
CA LEU A 45 -9.06 -5.00 -8.03
C LEU A 45 -10.04 -3.88 -8.41
N GLU A 46 -11.01 -3.63 -7.56
CA GLU A 46 -11.97 -2.54 -7.78
C GLU A 46 -11.31 -1.15 -7.71
N PHE A 47 -10.30 -0.95 -6.84
CA PHE A 47 -9.49 0.27 -6.86
C PHE A 47 -8.78 0.46 -8.20
N VAL A 48 -8.16 -0.59 -8.74
CA VAL A 48 -7.51 -0.52 -10.06
C VAL A 48 -8.49 -0.09 -11.14
N LYS A 49 -9.66 -0.72 -11.18
CA LYS A 49 -10.72 -0.43 -12.15
C LYS A 49 -11.19 1.03 -12.07
N GLN A 50 -11.50 1.51 -10.85
CA GLN A 50 -11.99 2.87 -10.69
C GLN A 50 -10.92 3.94 -10.93
N LEU A 51 -9.66 3.71 -10.55
CA LEU A 51 -8.56 4.63 -10.84
C LEU A 51 -8.36 4.79 -12.35
N LEU A 52 -8.36 3.68 -13.10
CA LEU A 52 -8.24 3.71 -14.56
C LEU A 52 -9.43 4.39 -15.25
N GLY A 53 -10.64 4.24 -14.68
CA GLY A 53 -11.86 4.84 -15.23
C GLY A 53 -12.00 6.33 -14.93
N ARG A 54 -11.51 6.81 -13.78
CA ARG A 54 -11.65 8.20 -13.33
C ARG A 54 -10.65 9.16 -14.00
N ASP A 55 -9.42 8.71 -14.20
CA ASP A 55 -8.35 9.52 -14.81
C ASP A 55 -7.91 8.89 -16.12
N GLN A 56 -8.20 9.59 -17.24
CA GLN A 56 -7.89 9.11 -18.58
C GLN A 56 -6.39 9.17 -18.92
N LYS A 57 -5.60 9.93 -18.16
CA LYS A 57 -4.14 10.07 -18.34
C LYS A 57 -3.35 9.31 -17.27
N GLY A 58 -3.96 9.00 -16.14
CA GLY A 58 -3.31 8.37 -14.99
C GLY A 58 -2.82 6.96 -15.28
N HIS A 59 -1.67 6.62 -14.70
CA HIS A 59 -1.09 5.28 -14.74
C HIS A 59 -1.36 4.56 -13.43
N VAL A 60 -1.67 3.28 -13.53
CA VAL A 60 -1.91 2.41 -12.38
C VAL A 60 -0.93 1.24 -12.41
N LEU A 61 -0.26 1.01 -11.29
CA LEU A 61 0.53 -0.18 -11.05
C LEU A 61 -0.27 -1.09 -10.11
N ALA A 62 -0.65 -2.26 -10.60
CA ALA A 62 -1.38 -3.25 -9.82
C ALA A 62 -0.42 -4.36 -9.39
N THR A 63 -0.33 -4.62 -8.09
CA THR A 63 0.60 -5.63 -7.58
C THR A 63 -0.10 -6.74 -6.84
N CYS A 64 0.37 -7.96 -7.04
CA CYS A 64 -0.04 -9.15 -6.31
C CYS A 64 1.03 -10.25 -6.43
N ARG A 65 0.87 -11.35 -5.71
CA ARG A 65 1.81 -12.48 -5.71
C ARG A 65 1.95 -13.15 -7.08
N ASN A 66 0.84 -13.33 -7.79
CA ASN A 66 0.78 -14.02 -9.09
C ASN A 66 -0.05 -13.19 -10.08
N PRO A 67 0.49 -12.10 -10.67
CA PRO A 67 -0.24 -11.24 -11.58
C PRO A 67 -0.73 -11.97 -12.83
N ASP A 68 0.05 -12.91 -13.36
CA ASP A 68 -0.29 -13.65 -14.58
C ASP A 68 -1.50 -14.60 -14.40
N GLN A 69 -1.77 -15.01 -13.16
CA GLN A 69 -2.90 -15.88 -12.83
C GLN A 69 -4.17 -15.10 -12.42
N SER A 70 -4.09 -13.77 -12.32
CA SER A 70 -5.23 -12.93 -11.96
C SER A 70 -6.04 -12.55 -13.20
N THR A 71 -7.10 -13.31 -13.51
CA THR A 71 -7.94 -13.07 -14.68
C THR A 71 -8.47 -11.63 -14.73
N GLY A 72 -9.00 -11.12 -13.61
CA GLY A 72 -9.50 -9.74 -13.55
C GLY A 72 -8.43 -8.67 -13.82
N LEU A 73 -7.17 -8.89 -13.43
CA LEU A 73 -6.07 -7.97 -13.77
C LEU A 73 -5.66 -8.11 -15.24
N GLN A 74 -5.66 -9.32 -15.79
CA GLN A 74 -5.35 -9.55 -17.19
C GLN A 74 -6.40 -8.91 -18.11
N ASP A 75 -7.69 -9.02 -17.77
CA ASP A 75 -8.79 -8.37 -18.51
C ASP A 75 -8.61 -6.84 -18.50
N LEU A 76 -8.32 -6.25 -17.35
CA LEU A 76 -8.04 -4.82 -17.26
C LEU A 76 -6.76 -4.44 -18.01
N LYS A 77 -5.70 -5.28 -17.99
CA LYS A 77 -4.47 -5.03 -18.74
C LYS A 77 -4.70 -5.03 -20.24
N ASN A 78 -5.55 -5.91 -20.75
CA ASN A 78 -5.94 -5.94 -22.16
C ASN A 78 -6.71 -4.67 -22.55
N GLN A 79 -7.56 -4.15 -21.66
CA GLN A 79 -8.35 -2.93 -21.91
C GLN A 79 -7.51 -1.64 -21.77
N TYR A 80 -6.52 -1.62 -20.87
CA TYR A 80 -5.72 -0.43 -20.51
C TYR A 80 -4.22 -0.70 -20.66
N SER A 81 -3.80 -1.29 -21.79
CA SER A 81 -2.44 -1.79 -22.03
C SER A 81 -1.34 -0.76 -21.73
N ASP A 82 -1.59 0.51 -22.07
CA ASP A 82 -0.59 1.59 -21.98
C ASP A 82 -0.55 2.24 -20.57
N ARG A 83 -1.61 2.07 -19.78
CA ARG A 83 -1.77 2.76 -18.49
C ARG A 83 -1.77 1.82 -17.28
N LEU A 84 -1.93 0.51 -17.48
CA LEU A 84 -1.88 -0.49 -16.41
C LEU A 84 -0.60 -1.30 -16.51
N LYS A 85 0.22 -1.28 -15.45
CA LYS A 85 1.39 -2.13 -15.30
C LYS A 85 1.14 -3.14 -14.17
N LEU A 86 1.41 -4.42 -14.43
CA LEU A 86 1.28 -5.47 -13.44
C LEU A 86 2.68 -5.79 -12.89
N LEU A 87 2.82 -5.90 -11.56
CA LEU A 87 4.08 -6.23 -10.89
C LEU A 87 3.84 -7.33 -9.87
N LYS A 88 4.81 -8.24 -9.74
CA LYS A 88 4.80 -9.26 -8.70
C LYS A 88 5.25 -8.63 -7.37
N VAL A 89 4.42 -8.75 -6.33
CA VAL A 89 4.76 -8.38 -4.95
C VAL A 89 4.12 -9.39 -4.00
N ASP A 90 4.93 -10.01 -3.18
CA ASP A 90 4.52 -10.69 -1.96
C ASP A 90 4.95 -9.83 -0.77
N VAL A 91 4.00 -9.39 0.05
CA VAL A 91 4.29 -8.50 1.20
C VAL A 91 5.08 -9.19 2.31
N THR A 92 5.23 -10.50 2.26
CA THR A 92 6.08 -11.31 3.17
C THR A 92 7.49 -11.53 2.62
N ASP A 93 7.77 -11.06 1.40
CA ASP A 93 9.06 -11.15 0.72
C ASP A 93 9.51 -9.74 0.31
N GLU A 94 10.39 -9.15 1.15
CA GLU A 94 10.85 -7.77 0.99
C GLU A 94 11.58 -7.54 -0.33
N ASP A 95 12.29 -8.54 -0.87
CA ASP A 95 13.01 -8.42 -2.15
C ASP A 95 12.05 -8.12 -3.30
N THR A 96 10.83 -8.69 -3.26
CA THR A 96 9.79 -8.42 -4.28
C THR A 96 9.26 -6.99 -4.19
N ILE A 97 9.22 -6.41 -2.99
CA ILE A 97 8.81 -5.02 -2.76
C ILE A 97 9.88 -4.07 -3.30
N GLU A 98 11.16 -4.35 -3.01
CA GLU A 98 12.29 -3.55 -3.50
C GLU A 98 12.37 -3.58 -5.03
N ALA A 99 12.21 -4.76 -5.64
CA ALA A 99 12.16 -4.90 -7.09
C ALA A 99 11.01 -4.09 -7.72
N ALA A 100 9.84 -4.09 -7.09
CA ALA A 100 8.71 -3.27 -7.53
C ALA A 100 9.03 -1.77 -7.42
N ALA A 101 9.63 -1.31 -6.30
CA ALA A 101 10.02 0.08 -6.11
C ALA A 101 11.06 0.54 -7.16
N THR A 102 12.04 -0.31 -7.46
CA THR A 102 13.03 -0.09 -8.53
C THR A 102 12.34 0.07 -9.88
N SER A 103 11.41 -0.83 -10.22
CA SER A 103 10.65 -0.76 -11.47
C SER A 103 9.82 0.53 -11.60
N VAL A 104 9.21 1.00 -10.49
CA VAL A 104 8.47 2.28 -10.47
C VAL A 104 9.42 3.46 -10.63
N SER A 105 10.59 3.42 -9.95
CA SER A 105 11.62 4.45 -10.04
C SER A 105 12.14 4.63 -11.46
N GLU A 106 12.48 3.53 -12.12
CA GLU A 106 13.02 3.53 -13.49
C GLU A 106 12.00 3.98 -14.53
N THR A 107 10.72 3.64 -14.34
CA THR A 107 9.67 3.93 -15.31
C THR A 107 9.10 5.34 -15.14
N TYR A 108 8.82 5.74 -13.88
CA TYR A 108 8.06 6.96 -13.58
C TYR A 108 8.87 7.98 -12.77
N GLY A 109 9.71 7.53 -11.84
CA GLY A 109 10.50 8.40 -10.96
C GLY A 109 9.71 9.04 -9.81
N TYR A 110 8.40 8.82 -9.71
CA TYR A 110 7.54 9.33 -8.65
C TYR A 110 6.28 8.47 -8.46
N LEU A 111 5.59 8.67 -7.33
CA LEU A 111 4.32 8.02 -6.99
C LEU A 111 3.40 9.01 -6.27
N ASN A 112 2.15 9.15 -6.72
CA ASN A 112 1.17 10.07 -6.11
C ASN A 112 0.26 9.38 -5.10
N LEU A 113 0.04 8.07 -5.28
CA LEU A 113 -0.85 7.28 -4.43
C LEU A 113 -0.31 5.87 -4.23
N LEU A 114 -0.15 5.49 -2.96
CA LEU A 114 0.09 4.12 -2.53
C LEU A 114 -1.13 3.60 -1.79
N LEU A 115 -1.76 2.55 -2.32
CA LEU A 115 -2.88 1.85 -1.71
C LEU A 115 -2.42 0.46 -1.24
N ASN A 116 -2.34 0.24 0.07
CA ASN A 116 -2.10 -1.07 0.65
C ASN A 116 -3.44 -1.71 0.99
N THR A 117 -3.86 -2.67 0.17
CA THR A 117 -5.20 -3.28 0.27
C THR A 117 -5.17 -4.76 0.66
N SER A 118 -4.01 -5.41 0.66
CA SER A 118 -3.93 -6.80 1.10
C SER A 118 -4.16 -6.95 2.60
N GLY A 119 -4.74 -8.07 2.95
CA GLY A 119 -4.96 -8.45 4.33
C GLY A 119 -5.52 -9.86 4.41
N ILE A 120 -5.29 -10.50 5.56
CA ILE A 120 -5.81 -11.82 5.88
C ILE A 120 -6.60 -11.76 7.19
N LEU A 121 -7.71 -12.49 7.22
CA LEU A 121 -8.57 -12.69 8.40
C LEU A 121 -8.76 -14.18 8.67
N SER A 122 -8.88 -14.97 7.61
CA SER A 122 -9.06 -16.41 7.67
C SER A 122 -8.31 -17.08 6.50
N ILE A 123 -7.60 -18.14 6.83
CA ILE A 123 -6.98 -19.07 5.86
C ILE A 123 -7.32 -20.48 6.32
N PRO A 124 -7.93 -21.32 5.48
CA PRO A 124 -8.29 -22.70 5.85
C PRO A 124 -7.10 -23.42 6.49
N ASN A 125 -7.34 -24.06 7.63
CA ASN A 125 -6.37 -24.86 8.41
C ASN A 125 -5.14 -24.10 8.97
N LEU A 126 -5.01 -22.80 8.72
CA LEU A 126 -3.82 -22.03 9.15
C LEU A 126 -4.17 -20.83 10.05
N LEU A 127 -5.20 -20.08 9.72
CA LEU A 127 -5.62 -18.90 10.47
C LEU A 127 -7.14 -18.86 10.52
N GLN A 128 -7.71 -18.82 11.71
CA GLN A 128 -9.13 -18.57 11.93
C GLN A 128 -9.32 -17.47 12.97
N PRO A 129 -10.29 -16.58 12.81
CA PRO A 129 -10.58 -15.57 13.83
C PRO A 129 -10.95 -16.22 15.15
N GLU A 130 -10.20 -15.94 16.18
CA GLU A 130 -10.34 -16.55 17.51
C GLU A 130 -11.58 -15.97 18.22
N THR A 131 -12.44 -16.87 18.72
CA THR A 131 -13.63 -16.47 19.49
C THR A 131 -13.33 -16.35 20.98
N THR A 132 -12.23 -16.96 21.46
CA THR A 132 -11.80 -16.94 22.87
C THR A 132 -10.26 -16.89 22.93
N LEU A 133 -9.73 -16.43 24.06
CA LEU A 133 -8.28 -16.36 24.31
C LEU A 133 -7.60 -17.73 24.20
N THR A 134 -8.28 -18.79 24.60
CA THR A 134 -7.75 -20.17 24.56
C THR A 134 -7.50 -20.70 23.13
N LYS A 135 -8.08 -20.05 22.11
CA LYS A 135 -7.88 -20.43 20.70
C LYS A 135 -6.74 -19.68 20.01
N VAL A 136 -6.08 -18.77 20.72
CA VAL A 136 -4.95 -18.02 20.17
C VAL A 136 -3.78 -18.95 19.89
N GLN A 137 -3.24 -18.86 18.66
CA GLN A 137 -2.09 -19.63 18.22
C GLN A 137 -0.97 -18.68 17.78
N LYS A 138 0.24 -18.89 18.31
CA LYS A 138 1.40 -18.03 18.03
C LYS A 138 1.66 -17.84 16.53
N HIS A 139 1.65 -18.92 15.75
CA HIS A 139 1.93 -18.86 14.31
C HIS A 139 0.87 -18.05 13.54
N ALA A 140 -0.42 -18.21 13.91
CA ALA A 140 -1.52 -17.45 13.30
C ALA A 140 -1.40 -15.94 13.60
N LEU A 141 -1.06 -15.61 14.87
CA LEU A 141 -0.82 -14.23 15.29
C LEU A 141 0.34 -13.61 14.49
N LEU A 142 1.49 -14.28 14.39
CA LEU A 142 2.65 -13.79 13.66
C LEU A 142 2.35 -13.61 12.18
N LEU A 143 1.67 -14.55 11.53
CA LEU A 143 1.27 -14.45 10.13
C LEU A 143 0.32 -13.27 9.89
N ALA A 144 -0.65 -13.05 10.80
CA ALA A 144 -1.54 -11.90 10.70
C ALA A 144 -0.77 -10.57 10.82
N TYR A 145 0.22 -10.48 11.71
CA TYR A 145 1.08 -9.31 11.82
C TYR A 145 1.94 -9.09 10.59
N GLU A 146 2.56 -10.14 10.08
CA GLU A 146 3.43 -10.08 8.90
C GLU A 146 2.69 -9.52 7.69
N VAL A 147 1.53 -10.08 7.37
CA VAL A 147 0.76 -9.67 6.18
C VAL A 147 0.03 -8.35 6.39
N ASN A 148 -0.64 -8.17 7.56
CA ASN A 148 -1.55 -7.03 7.74
C ASN A 148 -0.87 -5.76 8.23
N ALA A 149 0.34 -5.84 8.81
CA ALA A 149 1.03 -4.71 9.42
C ALA A 149 2.45 -4.51 8.87
N VAL A 150 3.30 -5.55 8.91
CA VAL A 150 4.69 -5.44 8.45
C VAL A 150 4.76 -5.21 6.94
N GLY A 151 4.01 -5.98 6.16
CA GLY A 151 3.97 -5.82 4.71
C GLY A 151 3.64 -4.39 4.26
N PRO A 152 2.53 -3.78 4.70
CA PRO A 152 2.23 -2.36 4.42
C PRO A 152 3.33 -1.39 4.87
N LEU A 153 4.00 -1.65 6.00
CA LEU A 153 5.13 -0.82 6.45
C LEU A 153 6.31 -0.91 5.48
N LEU A 154 6.67 -2.12 5.02
CA LEU A 154 7.73 -2.33 4.04
C LEU A 154 7.38 -1.67 2.69
N MET A 155 6.13 -1.76 2.25
CA MET A 155 5.66 -1.01 1.09
C MET A 155 5.88 0.50 1.26
N MET A 156 5.52 1.08 2.41
CA MET A 156 5.78 2.50 2.69
C MET A 156 7.29 2.81 2.67
N LYS A 157 8.12 1.96 3.29
CA LYS A 157 9.58 2.12 3.35
C LYS A 157 10.19 2.24 1.95
N HIS A 158 9.90 1.29 1.06
CA HIS A 158 10.51 1.23 -0.26
C HIS A 158 9.91 2.25 -1.25
N MET A 159 8.62 2.61 -1.09
CA MET A 159 7.96 3.61 -1.94
C MET A 159 8.17 5.04 -1.45
N TRP A 160 8.69 5.27 -0.24
CA TRP A 160 8.87 6.61 0.33
C TRP A 160 9.63 7.59 -0.58
N PRO A 161 10.79 7.27 -1.18
CA PRO A 161 11.49 8.20 -2.06
C PRO A 161 10.64 8.67 -3.26
N LEU A 162 9.80 7.75 -3.78
CA LEU A 162 8.92 8.01 -4.91
C LEU A 162 7.71 8.86 -4.51
N LEU A 163 7.12 8.59 -3.33
CA LEU A 163 6.02 9.38 -2.76
C LEU A 163 6.47 10.80 -2.46
N LYS A 164 7.67 10.98 -1.92
CA LYS A 164 8.26 12.30 -1.68
C LYS A 164 8.38 13.13 -2.96
N SER A 165 8.66 12.48 -4.07
CA SER A 165 8.79 13.11 -5.39
C SER A 165 7.43 13.29 -6.10
N GLY A 166 6.36 12.60 -5.64
CA GLY A 166 5.05 12.58 -6.31
C GLY A 166 4.28 13.88 -6.16
N GLY A 167 4.08 14.32 -4.92
CA GLY A 167 3.45 15.59 -4.59
C GLY A 167 2.29 15.99 -5.51
N LYS A 168 2.42 17.14 -6.16
CA LYS A 168 1.44 17.75 -7.07
C LYS A 168 1.47 17.23 -8.50
N ILE A 169 2.41 16.38 -8.86
CA ILE A 169 2.59 15.95 -10.26
C ILE A 169 1.34 15.20 -10.73
N GLY A 170 0.72 15.66 -11.80
CA GLY A 170 -0.44 15.01 -12.44
C GLY A 170 -1.68 14.87 -11.56
N THR A 171 -1.78 15.62 -10.46
CA THR A 171 -2.91 15.56 -9.53
C THR A 171 -3.29 16.94 -9.01
N THR A 172 -4.51 17.09 -8.52
CA THR A 172 -4.99 18.31 -7.84
C THR A 172 -4.62 18.36 -6.35
N ARG A 173 -4.02 17.28 -5.81
CA ARG A 173 -3.60 17.19 -4.42
C ARG A 173 -2.26 17.89 -4.21
N ASP A 174 -2.10 18.50 -3.04
CA ASP A 174 -0.84 19.16 -2.65
C ASP A 174 0.24 18.19 -2.17
N ALA A 175 -0.12 16.93 -1.93
CA ALA A 175 0.76 15.90 -1.40
C ALA A 175 0.44 14.52 -2.02
N ALA A 176 1.43 13.64 -2.02
CA ALA A 176 1.19 12.22 -2.26
C ALA A 176 0.41 11.60 -1.10
N VAL A 177 -0.34 10.55 -1.38
CA VAL A 177 -1.16 9.87 -0.36
C VAL A 177 -0.72 8.43 -0.20
N VAL A 178 -0.54 8.00 1.04
CA VAL A 178 -0.51 6.60 1.45
C VAL A 178 -1.83 6.27 2.11
N ALA A 179 -2.57 5.30 1.59
CA ALA A 179 -3.81 4.84 2.18
C ALA A 179 -3.72 3.35 2.50
N ASN A 180 -3.75 3.03 3.79
CA ASN A 180 -3.71 1.66 4.28
C ASN A 180 -5.11 1.19 4.64
N LEU A 181 -5.58 0.07 4.04
CA LEU A 181 -6.86 -0.53 4.43
C LEU A 181 -6.73 -1.19 5.80
N SER A 182 -7.30 -0.52 6.79
CA SER A 182 -7.48 -1.03 8.14
C SER A 182 -8.90 -1.58 8.34
N ALA A 183 -9.30 -1.76 9.56
CA ALA A 183 -10.64 -2.19 9.93
C ALA A 183 -11.02 -1.55 11.27
N ARG A 184 -12.32 -1.22 11.47
CA ARG A 184 -12.84 -0.68 12.72
C ARG A 184 -12.43 -1.53 13.94
N VAL A 185 -12.34 -2.85 13.77
CA VAL A 185 -11.87 -3.76 14.83
C VAL A 185 -10.42 -3.56 15.26
N GLY A 186 -9.63 -2.76 14.52
CA GLY A 186 -8.29 -2.32 14.91
C GLY A 186 -8.28 -1.11 15.87
N SER A 187 -9.44 -0.53 16.16
CA SER A 187 -9.59 0.50 17.20
C SER A 187 -9.65 -0.15 18.59
N ILE A 188 -8.81 0.30 19.50
CA ILE A 188 -8.82 -0.13 20.91
C ILE A 188 -10.03 0.47 21.61
N GLY A 189 -10.30 1.77 21.38
CA GLY A 189 -11.42 2.49 21.99
C GLY A 189 -12.79 1.96 21.58
N ASP A 190 -12.90 1.39 20.38
CA ASP A 190 -14.17 0.85 19.84
C ASP A 190 -14.32 -0.68 20.09
N ASN A 191 -13.40 -1.28 20.85
CA ASN A 191 -13.39 -2.72 21.11
C ASN A 191 -14.31 -3.13 22.29
N ASN A 192 -15.60 -3.23 22.01
CA ASN A 192 -16.60 -3.65 23.00
C ASN A 192 -16.97 -5.14 22.93
N LEU A 193 -16.55 -5.84 21.85
CA LEU A 193 -16.97 -7.23 21.59
C LEU A 193 -15.90 -8.29 21.93
N GLY A 194 -14.62 -7.90 21.91
CA GLY A 194 -13.51 -8.86 22.05
C GLY A 194 -13.43 -9.85 20.89
N GLY A 195 -12.73 -10.97 21.09
CA GLY A 195 -12.47 -11.97 20.05
C GLY A 195 -11.56 -11.46 18.93
N TRP A 196 -11.30 -12.29 17.93
CA TRP A 196 -10.48 -11.99 16.75
C TRP A 196 -9.11 -11.41 17.12
N HIS A 197 -8.47 -12.00 18.12
CA HIS A 197 -7.25 -11.47 18.74
C HIS A 197 -6.16 -11.15 17.72
N SER A 198 -5.84 -12.11 16.84
CA SER A 198 -4.79 -11.92 15.81
C SER A 198 -5.15 -10.82 14.82
N TYR A 199 -6.40 -10.77 14.36
CA TYR A 199 -6.82 -9.78 13.39
C TYR A 199 -6.88 -8.37 13.97
N ARG A 200 -7.56 -8.21 15.14
CA ARG A 200 -7.63 -6.91 15.84
C ARG A 200 -6.23 -6.37 16.08
N ALA A 201 -5.38 -7.17 16.73
CA ALA A 201 -4.03 -6.77 17.07
C ALA A 201 -3.20 -6.41 15.84
N SER A 202 -3.31 -7.16 14.74
CA SER A 202 -2.61 -6.83 13.49
C SER A 202 -3.08 -5.50 12.87
N LYS A 203 -4.39 -5.20 12.92
CA LYS A 203 -4.92 -3.93 12.41
C LYS A 203 -4.61 -2.76 13.34
N THR A 204 -4.54 -2.97 14.65
CA THR A 204 -4.03 -1.98 15.60
C THR A 204 -2.55 -1.68 15.36
N ALA A 205 -1.74 -2.73 15.09
CA ALA A 205 -0.34 -2.55 14.72
C ALA A 205 -0.19 -1.75 13.42
N LEU A 206 -0.98 -2.04 12.39
CA LEU A 206 -1.02 -1.25 11.15
C LEU A 206 -1.35 0.22 11.44
N ASN A 207 -2.34 0.47 12.31
CA ASN A 207 -2.74 1.82 12.69
C ASN A 207 -1.56 2.57 13.35
N GLN A 208 -0.89 1.93 14.32
CA GLN A 208 0.27 2.52 15.00
C GLN A 208 1.43 2.77 14.04
N LEU A 209 1.80 1.81 13.20
CA LEU A 209 2.89 1.93 12.24
C LEU A 209 2.63 3.06 11.23
N THR A 210 1.40 3.16 10.73
CA THR A 210 1.00 4.23 9.81
C THR A 210 1.04 5.59 10.48
N LYS A 211 0.54 5.69 11.72
CA LYS A 211 0.62 6.93 12.51
C LYS A 211 2.06 7.34 12.75
N THR A 212 2.94 6.41 13.11
CA THR A 212 4.36 6.68 13.30
C THR A 212 5.02 7.23 12.03
N ALA A 213 4.79 6.57 10.88
CA ALA A 213 5.30 7.04 9.59
C ALA A 213 4.78 8.44 9.24
N SER A 214 3.49 8.72 9.51
CA SER A 214 2.88 10.03 9.24
C SER A 214 3.57 11.16 10.01
N VAL A 215 3.95 10.91 11.27
CA VAL A 215 4.69 11.87 12.10
C VAL A 215 6.12 12.06 11.59
N GLU A 216 6.76 10.98 11.17
CA GLU A 216 8.12 11.03 10.60
C GLU A 216 8.15 11.86 9.32
N PHE A 217 7.23 11.62 8.38
CA PHE A 217 7.14 12.39 7.13
C PHE A 217 6.85 13.86 7.39
N ALA A 218 5.94 14.16 8.32
CA ALA A 218 5.63 15.54 8.70
C ALA A 218 6.87 16.27 9.30
N ARG A 219 7.63 15.60 10.17
CA ARG A 219 8.88 16.16 10.74
C ARG A 219 9.94 16.45 9.68
N LYS A 220 10.00 15.62 8.64
CA LYS A 220 10.90 15.81 7.50
C LYS A 220 10.37 16.80 6.46
N LYS A 221 9.15 17.32 6.66
CA LYS A 221 8.44 18.18 5.71
C LYS A 221 8.22 17.52 4.34
N ASP A 222 8.16 16.20 4.30
CA ASP A 222 7.83 15.48 3.08
C ASP A 222 6.35 15.68 2.74
N PRO A 223 5.99 15.98 1.47
CA PRO A 223 4.60 16.22 1.07
C PRO A 223 3.84 14.89 0.93
N ILE A 224 3.65 14.20 2.04
CA ILE A 224 3.01 12.88 2.11
C ILE A 224 1.94 12.90 3.19
N ILE A 225 0.73 12.46 2.86
CA ILE A 225 -0.40 12.26 3.76
C ILE A 225 -0.61 10.77 3.94
N CYS A 226 -0.58 10.28 5.17
CA CYS A 226 -0.91 8.89 5.50
C CYS A 226 -2.33 8.81 6.05
N LEU A 227 -3.15 7.93 5.47
CA LEU A 227 -4.51 7.66 5.88
C LEU A 227 -4.68 6.19 6.26
N LEU A 228 -5.49 5.96 7.29
CA LEU A 228 -6.03 4.64 7.61
C LEU A 228 -7.51 4.65 7.23
N LEU A 229 -7.95 3.61 6.51
CA LEU A 229 -9.29 3.56 5.97
C LEU A 229 -10.00 2.27 6.36
N HIS A 230 -11.20 2.39 6.92
CA HIS A 230 -12.12 1.27 7.13
C HIS A 230 -13.15 1.23 6.00
N PRO A 231 -13.19 0.18 5.18
CA PRO A 231 -14.06 0.11 4.00
C PRO A 231 -15.53 -0.20 4.32
N GLY A 232 -15.89 -0.43 5.58
CA GLY A 232 -17.15 -1.06 5.96
C GLY A 232 -17.12 -2.58 5.77
N THR A 233 -18.26 -3.24 5.89
CA THR A 233 -18.37 -4.67 5.55
C THR A 233 -18.67 -4.79 4.05
N VAL A 234 -17.63 -5.13 3.28
CA VAL A 234 -17.70 -5.20 1.82
C VAL A 234 -17.84 -6.65 1.39
N ASP A 235 -18.69 -6.92 0.41
CA ASP A 235 -18.89 -8.26 -0.16
C ASP A 235 -17.64 -8.73 -0.91
N THR A 236 -16.84 -9.52 -0.23
CA THR A 236 -15.57 -10.07 -0.69
C THR A 236 -15.33 -11.45 -0.05
N ASP A 237 -14.44 -12.24 -0.63
CA ASP A 237 -14.02 -13.54 -0.08
C ASP A 237 -13.55 -13.44 1.39
N LEU A 238 -12.92 -12.33 1.77
CA LEU A 238 -12.42 -12.10 3.13
C LEU A 238 -13.56 -11.98 4.13
N SER A 239 -14.65 -11.31 3.79
CA SER A 239 -15.78 -11.06 4.67
C SER A 239 -16.86 -12.14 4.59
N GLN A 240 -16.95 -12.86 3.47
CA GLN A 240 -18.01 -13.82 3.17
C GLN A 240 -18.32 -14.82 4.31
N PRO A 241 -17.32 -15.41 4.99
CA PRO A 241 -17.61 -16.34 6.10
C PRO A 241 -18.33 -15.71 7.30
N PHE A 242 -18.29 -14.38 7.41
CA PHE A 242 -18.77 -13.60 8.58
C PHE A 242 -20.01 -12.77 8.26
N GLN A 243 -20.45 -12.70 7.01
CA GLN A 243 -21.57 -11.85 6.56
C GLN A 243 -22.92 -12.25 7.12
N ARG A 244 -23.10 -13.50 7.55
CA ARG A 244 -24.39 -14.01 8.07
C ARG A 244 -24.94 -13.20 9.25
N ASN A 245 -24.04 -12.56 10.02
CA ASN A 245 -24.40 -11.78 11.21
C ASN A 245 -24.44 -10.27 10.93
N VAL A 246 -24.25 -9.85 9.67
CA VAL A 246 -24.24 -8.44 9.28
C VAL A 246 -25.57 -8.10 8.62
N PRO A 247 -26.31 -7.07 9.09
CA PRO A 247 -27.52 -6.62 8.43
C PRO A 247 -27.25 -6.28 6.97
N LYS A 248 -28.19 -6.60 6.08
CA LYS A 248 -28.02 -6.43 4.64
C LYS A 248 -27.77 -4.98 4.21
N ASP A 249 -28.36 -4.04 4.92
CA ASP A 249 -28.18 -2.59 4.73
C ASP A 249 -26.80 -2.09 5.14
N LYS A 250 -26.02 -2.92 5.85
CA LYS A 250 -24.62 -2.67 6.26
C LYS A 250 -23.60 -3.47 5.46
N GLN A 251 -24.05 -4.21 4.45
CA GLN A 251 -23.17 -4.90 3.51
C GLN A 251 -23.05 -4.08 2.24
N PHE A 252 -21.83 -3.70 1.88
CA PHE A 252 -21.56 -2.84 0.73
C PHE A 252 -21.04 -3.64 -0.44
N THR A 253 -21.35 -3.17 -1.66
CA THR A 253 -20.65 -3.62 -2.85
C THR A 253 -19.23 -3.06 -2.87
N LYS A 254 -18.34 -3.72 -3.61
CA LYS A 254 -16.97 -3.24 -3.82
C LYS A 254 -16.96 -1.86 -4.45
N GLU A 255 -17.81 -1.66 -5.43
CA GLU A 255 -17.97 -0.41 -6.19
C GLU A 255 -18.34 0.75 -5.28
N PHE A 256 -19.35 0.58 -4.43
CA PHE A 256 -19.79 1.59 -3.48
C PHE A 256 -18.67 1.95 -2.49
N SER A 257 -18.09 0.94 -1.84
CA SER A 257 -17.06 1.16 -0.83
C SER A 257 -15.84 1.86 -1.42
N VAL A 258 -15.31 1.37 -2.55
CA VAL A 258 -14.14 1.97 -3.19
C VAL A 258 -14.42 3.39 -3.66
N ASN A 259 -15.60 3.67 -4.20
CA ASN A 259 -15.99 5.03 -4.58
C ASN A 259 -15.91 5.99 -3.39
N LYS A 260 -16.44 5.58 -2.22
CA LYS A 260 -16.39 6.37 -0.99
C LYS A 260 -14.95 6.58 -0.50
N LEU A 261 -14.14 5.53 -0.48
CA LEU A 261 -12.74 5.62 -0.05
C LEU A 261 -11.91 6.51 -0.98
N LEU A 262 -12.10 6.43 -2.29
CA LEU A 262 -11.44 7.32 -3.24
C LEU A 262 -11.85 8.78 -3.03
N SER A 263 -13.11 9.05 -2.68
CA SER A 263 -13.55 10.41 -2.35
C SER A 263 -12.82 10.98 -1.11
N ILE A 264 -12.56 10.14 -0.09
CA ILE A 264 -11.77 10.53 1.10
C ILE A 264 -10.31 10.80 0.68
N ILE A 265 -9.72 9.91 -0.14
CA ILE A 265 -8.34 10.05 -0.63
C ILE A 265 -8.18 11.33 -1.47
N ASP A 266 -9.12 11.59 -2.38
CA ASP A 266 -9.07 12.76 -3.28
C ASP A 266 -9.26 14.07 -2.51
N GLY A 267 -10.08 14.05 -1.45
CA GLY A 267 -10.32 15.20 -0.55
C GLY A 267 -9.27 15.41 0.53
N ALA A 268 -8.29 14.51 0.69
CA ALA A 268 -7.33 14.53 1.79
C ALA A 268 -6.50 15.82 1.82
N LYS A 269 -6.36 16.40 3.01
CA LYS A 269 -5.57 17.59 3.29
C LYS A 269 -4.49 17.27 4.32
N ILE A 270 -3.49 18.14 4.44
CA ILE A 270 -2.35 17.93 5.35
C ILE A 270 -2.77 17.72 6.82
N HIS A 271 -3.90 18.30 7.24
CA HIS A 271 -4.44 18.12 8.58
C HIS A 271 -5.11 16.76 8.81
N ASP A 272 -5.30 15.97 7.75
CA ASP A 272 -5.80 14.59 7.83
C ASP A 272 -4.67 13.58 7.98
N ASN A 273 -3.42 14.04 7.92
CA ASN A 273 -2.25 13.17 8.00
C ASN A 273 -2.23 12.36 9.31
N GLY A 274 -2.21 11.06 9.18
CA GLY A 274 -2.21 10.12 10.31
C GLY A 274 -3.58 9.92 10.95
N LYS A 275 -4.69 10.20 10.27
CA LYS A 275 -6.06 9.94 10.76
C LYS A 275 -6.60 8.61 10.26
N PHE A 276 -7.58 8.11 11.01
CA PHE A 276 -8.29 6.87 10.72
C PHE A 276 -9.75 7.15 10.40
N PHE A 277 -10.17 6.93 9.16
CA PHE A 277 -11.51 7.21 8.68
C PHE A 277 -12.31 5.94 8.36
N ALA A 278 -13.59 5.98 8.64
CA ALA A 278 -14.57 5.07 8.08
C ALA A 278 -14.90 5.48 6.62
N TRP A 279 -15.54 4.58 5.91
CA TRP A 279 -15.99 4.75 4.51
C TRP A 279 -16.88 5.98 4.28
N ASP A 280 -17.56 6.46 5.31
CA ASP A 280 -18.43 7.65 5.29
C ASP A 280 -17.70 8.96 5.66
N GLY A 281 -16.39 8.89 5.90
CA GLY A 281 -15.54 10.03 6.27
C GLY A 281 -15.54 10.35 7.77
N GLN A 282 -16.25 9.58 8.60
CA GLN A 282 -16.18 9.74 10.06
C GLN A 282 -14.84 9.26 10.58
N GLU A 283 -14.22 10.00 11.49
CA GLU A 283 -12.99 9.60 12.17
C GLU A 283 -13.30 8.48 13.18
N ILE A 284 -12.52 7.41 13.13
CA ILE A 284 -12.59 6.28 14.05
C ILE A 284 -11.60 6.53 15.19
N PRO A 285 -11.98 6.37 16.46
CA PRO A 285 -11.05 6.50 17.58
C PRO A 285 -9.97 5.40 17.53
N TRP A 286 -8.82 5.71 18.15
CA TRP A 286 -7.70 4.76 18.26
C TRP A 286 -8.00 3.56 19.15
#